data_4f4e7a230426f3ce590bc8808278a0d2
#
_entry.id   4f4e7a230426f3ce590bc8808278a0d2
#
_cell.length_a   1.000
_cell.length_b   1.000
_cell.length_c   1.000
_cell.angle_alpha   90.00
_cell.angle_beta   90.00
_cell.angle_gamma   90.00
#
_symmetry.space_group_name_H-M   'P 1'
#
loop_
_entity.id
_entity.type
_entity.pdbx_description
1 polymer ?
#
loop_
_entity_poly.entity_id
_entity_poly.type
_entity_poly.pdbx_seq_one_letter_code
_entity_poly.pdbx_strand_id
1 'polypeptide(L)'
;MDSIETRDSKTIKLDQWVLTEKPDISWSDIADLERPKRAIEESIIFPVRRPDLFPLGWPRGILFFGPPGCGKTLLAAAIASEIKGMFFCADAASLMSKWLGESERNVSQLFTKAREVSEKGQPAIVFIDEIDSLMGVRGEEVGGEVRVRNQFLKEMDGILDKNKKLHVYLIGATNKPWVLDEPFIRRFQKRIYVPLPDVKARMDMFQIYSQNLKFQNNVDFAELARRTEGYSGGDIRDLFQSTQIKVVRDFFQRGAANDLNAIPDPITMEDFETIIIGRRPSVSQNIIKRYFDWDESFKAS
;
A
#
# COMPACT_ATOMS: atom_id res chain seq x y z
N MET A 1 -23.32 47.43 1.41
CA MET A 1 -23.92 46.50 0.47
C MET A 1 -22.81 45.99 -0.44
N ASP A 2 -22.66 44.69 -0.37
CA ASP A 2 -21.97 43.82 -1.32
C ASP A 2 -20.46 43.91 -1.48
N SER A 3 -19.79 43.02 -0.79
CA SER A 3 -18.66 42.24 -1.34
C SER A 3 -18.03 41.35 -0.26
N ILE A 4 -18.79 40.36 0.16
CA ILE A 4 -18.25 39.20 0.92
C ILE A 4 -18.88 37.98 0.27
N GLU A 5 -18.26 37.44 -0.74
CA GLU A 5 -18.47 36.06 -1.20
C GLU A 5 -17.54 35.79 -2.39
N THR A 6 -16.32 35.34 -2.12
CA THR A 6 -15.52 34.53 -3.09
C THR A 6 -14.16 34.17 -2.48
N ARG A 7 -14.12 33.48 -1.35
CA ARG A 7 -12.84 32.93 -0.82
C ARG A 7 -12.89 31.47 -0.35
N ASP A 8 -14.05 30.83 -0.34
CA ASP A 8 -14.14 29.48 0.27
C ASP A 8 -14.26 28.29 -0.72
N SER A 9 -14.30 28.51 -2.02
CA SER A 9 -14.49 27.40 -2.97
C SER A 9 -13.17 26.72 -3.44
N LYS A 10 -12.00 27.20 -3.02
CA LYS A 10 -10.70 26.66 -3.45
C LYS A 10 -10.05 25.66 -2.48
N THR A 11 -10.53 25.58 -1.24
CA THR A 11 -9.91 24.74 -0.19
C THR A 11 -10.52 23.33 -0.12
N ILE A 12 -11.70 23.14 -0.67
CA ILE A 12 -12.51 21.91 -0.48
C ILE A 12 -12.04 20.73 -1.35
N LYS A 13 -11.31 20.96 -2.46
CA LYS A 13 -10.91 19.86 -3.37
C LYS A 13 -9.67 19.08 -2.96
N LEU A 14 -8.83 19.61 -2.09
CA LEU A 14 -7.60 18.94 -1.62
C LEU A 14 -7.86 17.94 -0.49
N ASP A 15 -8.90 18.16 0.32
CA ASP A 15 -9.23 17.28 1.44
C ASP A 15 -9.81 15.92 1.00
N GLN A 16 -10.21 15.78 -0.27
CA GLN A 16 -10.69 14.52 -0.84
C GLN A 16 -9.56 13.55 -1.27
N TRP A 17 -8.31 14.04 -1.42
CA TRP A 17 -7.17 13.27 -1.94
C TRP A 17 -6.13 12.94 -0.86
N VAL A 18 -6.27 13.53 0.29
CA VAL A 18 -5.35 13.40 1.40
C VAL A 18 -6.07 12.66 2.52
N LEU A 19 -5.79 11.37 2.66
CA LEU A 19 -6.08 10.69 3.91
C LEU A 19 -5.18 11.33 4.97
N THR A 20 -5.70 12.38 5.63
CA THR A 20 -5.05 13.07 6.76
C THR A 20 -5.15 12.28 8.05
N GLU A 21 -5.82 11.14 8.04
CA GLU A 21 -5.87 10.24 9.18
C GLU A 21 -4.52 9.55 9.31
N LYS A 22 -3.87 9.76 10.45
CA LYS A 22 -2.73 8.93 10.85
C LYS A 22 -3.24 7.50 10.84
N PRO A 23 -2.69 6.62 10.00
CA PRO A 23 -3.08 5.23 10.04
C PRO A 23 -2.75 4.72 11.45
N ASP A 24 -3.71 4.13 12.12
CA ASP A 24 -3.53 3.50 13.44
C ASP A 24 -2.87 2.11 13.26
N ILE A 25 -1.73 2.12 12.55
CA ILE A 25 -0.94 0.93 12.23
C ILE A 25 0.45 1.16 12.79
N SER A 26 0.83 0.29 13.71
CA SER A 26 2.17 0.29 14.28
C SER A 26 3.15 -0.44 13.34
N TRP A 27 4.42 -0.03 13.38
CA TRP A 27 5.51 -0.75 12.73
C TRP A 27 5.64 -2.21 13.19
N SER A 28 5.27 -2.48 14.45
CA SER A 28 5.21 -3.82 15.04
C SER A 28 4.06 -4.68 14.53
N ASP A 29 3.00 -4.06 13.98
CA ASP A 29 1.83 -4.80 13.45
C ASP A 29 2.09 -5.39 12.07
N ILE A 30 3.19 -4.97 11.43
CA ILE A 30 3.66 -5.58 10.19
C ILE A 30 4.41 -6.86 10.53
N ALA A 31 3.74 -7.99 10.41
CA ALA A 31 4.34 -9.29 10.58
C ALA A 31 5.33 -9.59 9.45
N ASP A 32 6.47 -10.22 9.76
CA ASP A 32 7.49 -10.60 8.80
C ASP A 32 8.07 -9.39 8.01
N LEU A 33 8.56 -9.60 6.80
CA LEU A 33 9.16 -8.58 5.94
C LEU A 33 10.49 -8.00 6.44
N GLU A 34 11.31 -8.81 7.11
CA GLU A 34 12.60 -8.36 7.69
C GLU A 34 13.49 -7.63 6.68
N ARG A 35 13.62 -8.14 5.43
CA ARG A 35 14.41 -7.49 4.39
C ARG A 35 13.80 -6.15 3.95
N PRO A 36 12.50 -6.07 3.60
CA PRO A 36 11.82 -4.81 3.36
C PRO A 36 11.94 -3.82 4.51
N LYS A 37 11.70 -4.24 5.74
CA LYS A 37 11.81 -3.40 6.94
C LYS A 37 13.20 -2.80 7.08
N ARG A 38 14.24 -3.61 6.99
CA ARG A 38 15.62 -3.13 7.06
C ARG A 38 15.95 -2.11 5.99
N ALA A 39 15.55 -2.37 4.74
CA ALA A 39 15.76 -1.42 3.64
C ALA A 39 15.04 -0.09 3.88
N ILE A 40 13.86 -0.11 4.50
CA ILE A 40 13.09 1.07 4.88
C ILE A 40 13.76 1.82 6.04
N GLU A 41 14.21 1.11 7.07
CA GLU A 41 14.94 1.70 8.19
C GLU A 41 16.16 2.48 7.71
N GLU A 42 16.97 1.89 6.84
CA GLU A 42 18.16 2.51 6.26
C GLU A 42 17.83 3.71 5.35
N SER A 43 16.70 3.67 4.67
CA SER A 43 16.34 4.68 3.65
C SER A 43 15.49 5.83 4.18
N ILE A 44 14.68 5.61 5.20
CA ILE A 44 13.72 6.60 5.71
C ILE A 44 13.93 6.85 7.20
N ILE A 45 13.89 5.83 8.04
CA ILE A 45 13.81 6.00 9.50
C ILE A 45 15.12 6.58 10.04
N PHE A 46 16.27 6.03 9.65
CA PHE A 46 17.57 6.53 10.10
C PHE A 46 17.85 7.97 9.62
N PRO A 47 17.61 8.34 8.33
CA PRO A 47 17.76 9.72 7.88
C PRO A 47 16.85 10.73 8.59
N VAL A 48 15.62 10.32 8.96
CA VAL A 48 14.70 11.18 9.72
C VAL A 48 15.21 11.38 11.16
N ARG A 49 15.72 10.32 11.79
CA ARG A 49 16.21 10.37 13.17
C ARG A 49 17.56 11.08 13.30
N ARG A 50 18.48 10.85 12.37
CA ARG A 50 19.85 11.35 12.41
C ARG A 50 20.32 11.82 11.01
N PRO A 51 19.77 12.93 10.50
CA PRO A 51 20.13 13.45 9.17
C PRO A 51 21.60 13.91 9.08
N ASP A 52 22.21 14.21 10.22
CA ASP A 52 23.61 14.59 10.35
C ASP A 52 24.59 13.49 9.93
N LEU A 53 24.18 12.21 10.01
CA LEU A 53 24.99 11.06 9.61
C LEU A 53 24.96 10.80 8.09
N PHE A 54 24.17 11.56 7.31
CA PHE A 54 24.00 11.38 5.87
C PHE A 54 24.50 12.59 5.06
N PRO A 55 25.82 12.89 5.06
CA PRO A 55 26.34 14.09 4.39
C PRO A 55 26.16 14.06 2.87
N LEU A 56 26.03 12.87 2.26
CA LEU A 56 25.77 12.69 0.83
C LEU A 56 24.27 12.68 0.48
N GLY A 57 23.40 12.89 1.48
CA GLY A 57 21.95 12.75 1.35
C GLY A 57 21.48 11.31 1.49
N TRP A 58 20.18 11.10 1.32
CA TRP A 58 19.52 9.79 1.47
C TRP A 58 18.51 9.56 0.34
N PRO A 59 18.10 8.31 0.11
CA PRO A 59 17.05 7.99 -0.85
C PRO A 59 15.72 8.65 -0.48
N ARG A 60 15.06 9.27 -1.44
CA ARG A 60 13.74 9.89 -1.26
C ARG A 60 12.68 9.30 -2.19
N GLY A 61 13.10 8.64 -3.26
CA GLY A 61 12.25 7.87 -4.16
C GLY A 61 12.36 6.38 -3.87
N ILE A 62 11.26 5.76 -3.46
CA ILE A 62 11.21 4.34 -3.07
C ILE A 62 10.08 3.69 -3.84
N LEU A 63 10.35 2.56 -4.49
CA LEU A 63 9.36 1.75 -5.19
C LEU A 63 9.10 0.47 -4.42
N PHE A 64 7.85 0.29 -3.97
CA PHE A 64 7.36 -1.00 -3.51
C PHE A 64 6.78 -1.78 -4.67
N PHE A 65 7.26 -3.00 -4.87
CA PHE A 65 6.73 -3.86 -5.91
C PHE A 65 6.53 -5.28 -5.38
N GLY A 66 5.59 -6.00 -5.97
CA GLY A 66 5.27 -7.36 -5.55
C GLY A 66 3.81 -7.72 -5.78
N PRO A 67 3.40 -8.94 -5.42
CA PRO A 67 2.06 -9.43 -5.67
C PRO A 67 0.96 -8.55 -5.04
N PRO A 68 -0.25 -8.54 -5.61
CA PRO A 68 -1.38 -7.85 -5.00
C PRO A 68 -1.74 -8.47 -3.65
N GLY A 69 -2.32 -7.66 -2.76
CA GLY A 69 -2.76 -8.13 -1.44
C GLY A 69 -1.65 -8.45 -0.43
N CYS A 70 -0.38 -8.06 -0.70
CA CYS A 70 0.76 -8.29 0.21
C CYS A 70 1.05 -7.12 1.16
N GLY A 71 0.16 -6.13 1.26
CA GLY A 71 0.27 -5.09 2.28
C GLY A 71 1.19 -3.91 1.93
N LYS A 72 1.49 -3.63 0.66
CA LYS A 72 2.32 -2.48 0.24
C LYS A 72 1.81 -1.15 0.80
N THR A 73 0.52 -0.91 0.73
CA THR A 73 -0.15 0.29 1.25
C THR A 73 -0.08 0.35 2.79
N LEU A 74 -0.29 -0.80 3.47
CA LEU A 74 -0.16 -0.90 4.93
C LEU A 74 1.27 -0.61 5.38
N LEU A 75 2.27 -1.11 4.66
CA LEU A 75 3.67 -0.87 4.93
C LEU A 75 4.01 0.62 4.83
N ALA A 76 3.53 1.31 3.79
CA ALA A 76 3.74 2.75 3.64
C ALA A 76 3.07 3.55 4.79
N ALA A 77 1.89 3.16 5.20
CA ALA A 77 1.17 3.76 6.32
C ALA A 77 1.91 3.57 7.65
N ALA A 78 2.43 2.36 7.91
CA ALA A 78 3.21 2.07 9.11
C ALA A 78 4.52 2.87 9.17
N ILE A 79 5.17 3.11 8.03
CA ILE A 79 6.34 4.00 7.96
C ILE A 79 5.98 5.42 8.41
N ALA A 80 4.87 5.95 7.90
CA ALA A 80 4.42 7.30 8.26
C ALA A 80 4.13 7.42 9.75
N SER A 81 3.53 6.39 10.34
CA SER A 81 3.29 6.31 11.79
C SER A 81 4.60 6.29 12.58
N GLU A 82 5.57 5.46 12.18
CA GLU A 82 6.86 5.31 12.86
C GLU A 82 7.68 6.60 12.88
N ILE A 83 7.72 7.35 11.77
CA ILE A 83 8.43 8.64 11.70
C ILE A 83 7.60 9.82 12.19
N LYS A 84 6.38 9.61 12.67
CA LYS A 84 5.40 10.67 13.02
C LYS A 84 5.19 11.66 11.88
N GLY A 85 5.27 11.16 10.66
CA GLY A 85 5.15 11.93 9.43
C GLY A 85 3.71 12.18 9.01
N MET A 86 3.53 13.16 8.12
CA MET A 86 2.27 13.35 7.40
C MET A 86 2.20 12.33 6.26
N PHE A 87 1.06 11.64 6.12
CA PHE A 87 0.82 10.64 5.10
C PHE A 87 -0.17 11.17 4.06
N PHE A 88 0.32 11.33 2.84
CA PHE A 88 -0.46 11.70 1.67
C PHE A 88 -0.62 10.45 0.80
N CYS A 89 -1.82 9.91 0.73
CA CYS A 89 -2.12 8.74 -0.07
C CYS A 89 -2.95 9.13 -1.28
N ALA A 90 -2.49 8.77 -2.46
CA ALA A 90 -3.21 8.97 -3.69
C ALA A 90 -3.18 7.69 -4.55
N ASP A 91 -4.27 7.44 -5.26
CA ASP A 91 -4.34 6.44 -6.31
C ASP A 91 -3.96 7.11 -7.64
N ALA A 92 -3.08 6.48 -8.41
CA ALA A 92 -2.57 7.04 -9.67
C ALA A 92 -3.69 7.28 -10.69
N ALA A 93 -4.68 6.39 -10.80
CA ALA A 93 -5.82 6.59 -11.69
C ALA A 93 -6.66 7.82 -11.30
N SER A 94 -6.79 8.06 -10.00
CA SER A 94 -7.47 9.23 -9.46
C SER A 94 -6.74 10.53 -9.77
N LEU A 95 -5.41 10.54 -9.78
CA LEU A 95 -4.60 11.70 -10.17
C LEU A 95 -4.76 12.03 -11.66
N MET A 96 -5.05 11.02 -12.49
CA MET A 96 -5.25 11.19 -13.92
C MET A 96 -6.70 11.54 -14.31
N SER A 97 -7.66 11.39 -13.40
CA SER A 97 -9.07 11.49 -13.72
C SER A 97 -9.55 12.93 -13.96
N LYS A 98 -10.24 13.07 -15.05
CA LYS A 98 -11.42 13.87 -15.39
C LYS A 98 -11.27 15.17 -16.19
N TRP A 99 -10.26 16.02 -16.05
CA TRP A 99 -10.25 17.27 -16.82
C TRP A 99 -8.82 17.66 -17.23
N LEU A 100 -8.60 17.86 -18.51
CA LEU A 100 -7.36 18.43 -19.08
C LEU A 100 -6.97 19.71 -18.31
N GLY A 101 -5.80 19.68 -17.64
CA GLY A 101 -5.27 20.81 -16.85
C GLY A 101 -5.52 20.74 -15.33
N GLU A 102 -6.50 20.00 -14.84
CA GLU A 102 -6.67 19.79 -13.37
C GLU A 102 -5.72 18.72 -12.84
N SER A 103 -5.46 17.66 -13.58
CA SER A 103 -4.56 16.57 -13.17
C SER A 103 -3.13 17.04 -12.93
N GLU A 104 -2.58 17.89 -13.79
CA GLU A 104 -1.25 18.50 -13.59
C GLU A 104 -1.20 19.37 -12.33
N ARG A 105 -2.28 20.13 -12.08
CA ARG A 105 -2.42 20.95 -10.86
C ARG A 105 -2.51 20.09 -9.62
N ASN A 106 -3.26 18.99 -9.65
CA ASN A 106 -3.42 18.07 -8.53
C ASN A 106 -2.07 17.46 -8.13
N VAL A 107 -1.30 16.98 -9.12
CA VAL A 107 0.05 16.50 -8.88
C VAL A 107 0.91 17.59 -8.23
N SER A 108 0.98 18.79 -8.83
CA SER A 108 1.79 19.87 -8.30
C SER A 108 1.37 20.31 -6.89
N GLN A 109 0.07 20.36 -6.60
CA GLN A 109 -0.46 20.71 -5.27
C GLN A 109 -0.12 19.68 -4.22
N LEU A 110 -0.22 18.37 -4.53
CA LEU A 110 0.15 17.29 -3.65
C LEU A 110 1.60 17.43 -3.17
N PHE A 111 2.52 17.58 -4.13
CA PHE A 111 3.94 17.71 -3.82
C PHE A 111 4.29 19.04 -3.13
N THR A 112 3.61 20.13 -3.49
CA THR A 112 3.76 21.42 -2.81
C THR A 112 3.38 21.33 -1.34
N LYS A 113 2.23 20.70 -1.05
CA LYS A 113 1.77 20.51 0.34
C LYS A 113 2.71 19.62 1.15
N ALA A 114 3.26 18.56 0.53
CA ALA A 114 4.26 17.72 1.18
C ALA A 114 5.55 18.49 1.53
N ARG A 115 6.00 19.39 0.64
CA ARG A 115 7.13 20.28 0.91
C ARG A 115 6.84 21.27 2.04
N GLU A 116 5.67 21.92 2.03
CA GLU A 116 5.26 22.85 3.09
C GLU A 116 5.22 22.19 4.48
N VAL A 117 4.77 20.94 4.55
CA VAL A 117 4.78 20.16 5.79
C VAL A 117 6.22 19.91 6.24
N SER A 118 7.09 19.50 5.31
CA SER A 118 8.49 19.25 5.62
C SER A 118 9.26 20.50 6.02
N GLU A 119 8.97 21.65 5.42
CA GLU A 119 9.55 22.94 5.79
C GLU A 119 9.17 23.37 7.21
N LYS A 120 8.03 22.93 7.72
CA LYS A 120 7.59 23.10 9.11
C LYS A 120 8.23 22.11 10.08
N GLY A 121 9.15 21.26 9.60
CA GLY A 121 9.90 20.30 10.41
C GLY A 121 9.22 18.94 10.60
N GLN A 122 8.09 18.68 9.94
CA GLN A 122 7.43 17.38 9.99
C GLN A 122 7.75 16.57 8.73
N PRO A 123 8.23 15.31 8.84
CA PRO A 123 8.42 14.47 7.68
C PRO A 123 7.12 14.24 6.89
N ALA A 124 7.21 14.10 5.58
CA ALA A 124 6.06 13.88 4.71
C ALA A 124 6.31 12.66 3.80
N ILE A 125 5.34 11.76 3.73
CA ILE A 125 5.31 10.64 2.79
C ILE A 125 4.22 10.91 1.76
N VAL A 126 4.59 10.92 0.50
CA VAL A 126 3.68 10.90 -0.65
C VAL A 126 3.64 9.45 -1.14
N PHE A 127 2.55 8.77 -0.89
CA PHE A 127 2.32 7.41 -1.34
C PHE A 127 1.40 7.41 -2.56
N ILE A 128 1.86 6.79 -3.63
CA ILE A 128 1.09 6.63 -4.88
C ILE A 128 0.88 5.14 -5.13
N ASP A 129 -0.37 4.71 -4.98
CA ASP A 129 -0.73 3.33 -5.30
C ASP A 129 -0.96 3.15 -6.81
N GLU A 130 -0.79 1.91 -7.28
CA GLU A 130 -0.93 1.54 -8.69
C GLU A 130 -0.19 2.48 -9.65
N ILE A 131 1.05 2.86 -9.28
CA ILE A 131 1.83 3.85 -10.04
C ILE A 131 2.05 3.45 -11.50
N ASP A 132 1.92 2.17 -11.83
CA ASP A 132 1.97 1.65 -13.19
C ASP A 132 0.85 2.17 -14.09
N SER A 133 -0.28 2.58 -13.53
CA SER A 133 -1.37 3.22 -14.28
C SER A 133 -1.00 4.61 -14.78
N LEU A 134 -0.14 5.33 -14.05
CA LEU A 134 0.38 6.65 -14.39
C LEU A 134 1.64 6.58 -15.26
N MET A 135 2.48 5.54 -15.06
CA MET A 135 3.86 5.45 -15.52
C MET A 135 4.12 4.33 -16.52
N GLY A 136 3.08 3.54 -16.87
CA GLY A 136 3.20 2.45 -17.82
C GLY A 136 3.31 2.97 -19.25
N VAL A 137 4.12 2.29 -20.09
CA VAL A 137 4.17 2.54 -21.53
C VAL A 137 2.87 2.07 -22.17
N ARG A 138 2.08 2.99 -22.73
CA ARG A 138 0.89 2.67 -23.52
C ARG A 138 1.12 3.06 -24.98
N GLY A 139 0.64 2.25 -25.91
CA GLY A 139 0.95 2.38 -27.34
C GLY A 139 0.45 3.67 -28.03
N GLU A 140 -0.61 4.31 -27.50
CA GLU A 140 -1.11 5.61 -27.98
C GLU A 140 -1.39 6.48 -26.76
N GLU A 141 -0.42 7.31 -26.38
CA GLU A 141 -0.60 8.28 -25.29
C GLU A 141 -1.42 9.48 -25.79
N VAL A 142 -2.53 9.79 -25.13
CA VAL A 142 -3.27 11.02 -25.35
C VAL A 142 -2.49 12.18 -24.73
N GLY A 143 -2.37 13.30 -25.42
CA GLY A 143 -1.52 14.43 -25.02
C GLY A 143 -1.71 14.97 -23.59
N GLY A 144 -2.85 14.66 -22.94
CA GLY A 144 -3.10 14.96 -21.53
C GLY A 144 -2.33 14.06 -20.56
N GLU A 145 -2.24 12.76 -20.85
CA GLU A 145 -1.50 11.79 -20.02
C GLU A 145 0.00 12.10 -20.02
N VAL A 146 0.56 12.44 -21.17
CA VAL A 146 1.96 12.86 -21.32
C VAL A 146 2.30 14.08 -20.44
N ARG A 147 1.40 15.06 -20.35
CA ARG A 147 1.61 16.25 -19.54
C ARG A 147 1.61 15.95 -18.04
N VAL A 148 0.66 15.14 -17.56
CA VAL A 148 0.59 14.71 -16.16
C VAL A 148 1.84 13.92 -15.78
N ARG A 149 2.27 13.01 -16.66
CA ARG A 149 3.49 12.22 -16.49
C ARG A 149 4.74 13.12 -16.40
N ASN A 150 4.88 14.08 -17.30
CA ASN A 150 6.00 15.02 -17.28
C ASN A 150 5.97 15.92 -16.03
N GLN A 151 4.78 16.36 -15.59
CA GLN A 151 4.65 17.11 -14.34
C GLN A 151 5.07 16.26 -13.15
N PHE A 152 4.68 14.99 -13.11
CA PHE A 152 5.07 14.07 -12.04
C PHE A 152 6.59 13.84 -12.01
N LEU A 153 7.22 13.63 -13.17
CA LEU A 153 8.69 13.51 -13.27
C LEU A 153 9.39 14.77 -12.75
N LYS A 154 8.88 15.95 -13.10
CA LYS A 154 9.42 17.23 -12.61
C LYS A 154 9.30 17.35 -11.08
N GLU A 155 8.19 16.94 -10.51
CA GLU A 155 8.00 16.95 -9.05
C GLU A 155 8.93 15.95 -8.34
N MET A 156 9.11 14.74 -8.93
CA MET A 156 10.09 13.77 -8.44
C MET A 156 11.50 14.36 -8.41
N ASP A 157 11.94 14.97 -9.51
CA ASP A 157 13.26 15.60 -9.60
C ASP A 157 13.41 16.70 -8.53
N GLY A 158 12.34 17.47 -8.27
CA GLY A 158 12.31 18.50 -7.24
C GLY A 158 12.46 17.96 -5.80
N ILE A 159 11.96 16.75 -5.52
CA ILE A 159 12.16 16.06 -4.24
C ILE A 159 13.58 15.47 -4.15
N LEU A 160 14.08 14.91 -5.25
CA LEU A 160 15.39 14.26 -5.29
C LEU A 160 16.57 15.24 -5.25
N ASP A 161 16.31 16.56 -5.35
CA ASP A 161 17.33 17.59 -5.26
C ASP A 161 18.03 17.56 -3.88
N LYS A 162 19.30 17.13 -3.89
CA LYS A 162 20.11 16.95 -2.69
C LYS A 162 20.42 18.25 -1.94
N ASN A 163 20.28 19.40 -2.60
CA ASN A 163 20.52 20.71 -2.00
C ASN A 163 19.41 21.11 -1.02
N LYS A 164 18.25 20.48 -1.09
CA LYS A 164 17.13 20.72 -0.20
C LYS A 164 17.13 19.67 0.92
N LYS A 165 17.35 20.10 2.16
CA LYS A 165 17.28 19.24 3.35
C LYS A 165 15.83 18.95 3.78
N LEU A 166 14.97 18.58 2.83
CA LEU A 166 13.57 18.27 3.10
C LEU A 166 13.39 16.77 3.37
N HIS A 167 12.58 16.43 4.37
CA HIS A 167 12.17 15.07 4.66
C HIS A 167 10.85 14.72 3.94
N VAL A 168 10.88 14.82 2.61
CA VAL A 168 9.78 14.40 1.73
C VAL A 168 10.20 13.12 1.04
N TYR A 169 9.39 12.08 1.21
CA TYR A 169 9.61 10.76 0.62
C TYR A 169 8.50 10.44 -0.35
N LEU A 170 8.84 10.03 -1.57
CA LEU A 170 7.91 9.50 -2.53
C LEU A 170 7.99 7.97 -2.50
N ILE A 171 6.89 7.33 -2.17
CA ILE A 171 6.76 5.88 -2.20
C ILE A 171 5.74 5.52 -3.29
N GLY A 172 6.21 4.92 -4.38
CA GLY A 172 5.34 4.34 -5.40
C GLY A 172 5.08 2.87 -5.08
N ALA A 173 3.86 2.39 -5.30
CA ALA A 173 3.54 0.97 -5.23
C ALA A 173 3.03 0.45 -6.57
N THR A 174 3.46 -0.75 -6.97
CA THR A 174 3.01 -1.40 -8.20
C THR A 174 2.92 -2.91 -8.05
N ASN A 175 1.94 -3.49 -8.72
CA ASN A 175 1.82 -4.93 -8.92
C ASN A 175 2.48 -5.39 -10.24
N LYS A 176 2.91 -4.45 -11.10
CA LYS A 176 3.45 -4.75 -12.43
C LYS A 176 4.72 -3.93 -12.71
N PRO A 177 5.82 -4.14 -11.97
CA PRO A 177 7.01 -3.30 -12.10
C PRO A 177 7.63 -3.33 -13.51
N TRP A 178 7.41 -4.40 -14.26
CA TRP A 178 7.92 -4.58 -15.62
C TRP A 178 7.22 -3.74 -16.71
N VAL A 179 6.16 -3.00 -16.36
CA VAL A 179 5.50 -2.06 -17.29
C VAL A 179 5.97 -0.63 -17.10
N LEU A 180 6.72 -0.36 -16.03
CA LEU A 180 7.31 0.95 -15.78
C LEU A 180 8.44 1.22 -16.77
N ASP A 181 8.51 2.43 -17.27
CA ASP A 181 9.62 2.82 -18.13
C ASP A 181 10.89 3.17 -17.34
N GLU A 182 12.02 3.07 -18.03
CA GLU A 182 13.34 3.27 -17.44
C GLU A 182 13.55 4.65 -16.80
N PRO A 183 13.08 5.78 -17.38
CA PRO A 183 13.18 7.09 -16.76
C PRO A 183 12.55 7.17 -15.36
N PHE A 184 11.43 6.47 -15.13
CA PHE A 184 10.81 6.41 -13.81
C PHE A 184 11.56 5.48 -12.86
N ILE A 185 11.93 4.30 -13.33
CA ILE A 185 12.67 3.33 -12.52
C ILE A 185 13.97 3.95 -11.97
N ARG A 186 14.68 4.75 -12.77
CA ARG A 186 15.91 5.44 -12.35
C ARG A 186 15.69 6.46 -11.23
N ARG A 187 14.52 7.04 -11.12
CA ARG A 187 14.19 8.02 -10.06
C ARG A 187 13.85 7.35 -8.73
N PHE A 188 13.45 6.08 -8.76
CA PHE A 188 13.31 5.28 -7.55
C PHE A 188 14.68 4.71 -7.14
N GLN A 189 15.32 5.41 -6.23
CA GLN A 189 16.67 5.09 -5.74
C GLN A 189 16.71 3.77 -4.95
N LYS A 190 15.58 3.39 -4.34
CA LYS A 190 15.39 2.09 -3.69
C LYS A 190 14.18 1.39 -4.28
N ARG A 191 14.35 0.11 -4.57
CA ARG A 191 13.31 -0.79 -5.05
C ARG A 191 13.20 -1.93 -4.05
N ILE A 192 12.03 -2.06 -3.45
CA ILE A 192 11.80 -2.97 -2.32
C ILE A 192 10.73 -3.97 -2.72
N TYR A 193 11.14 -5.23 -2.84
CA TYR A 193 10.23 -6.33 -3.09
C TYR A 193 9.42 -6.65 -1.84
N VAL A 194 8.10 -6.64 -1.95
CA VAL A 194 7.16 -7.05 -0.90
C VAL A 194 6.60 -8.43 -1.30
N PRO A 195 7.13 -9.52 -0.74
CA PRO A 195 6.77 -10.88 -1.13
C PRO A 195 5.39 -11.30 -0.63
N LEU A 196 4.96 -12.50 -1.04
CA LEU A 196 3.88 -13.22 -0.37
C LEU A 196 4.29 -13.52 1.08
N PRO A 197 3.33 -13.55 2.02
CA PRO A 197 3.60 -13.87 3.41
C PRO A 197 4.12 -15.32 3.54
N ASP A 198 5.14 -15.51 4.35
CA ASP A 198 5.62 -16.83 4.71
C ASP A 198 4.64 -17.56 5.66
N VAL A 199 4.95 -18.77 6.07
CA VAL A 199 4.07 -19.56 6.94
C VAL A 199 3.83 -18.88 8.29
N LYS A 200 4.84 -18.20 8.83
CA LYS A 200 4.74 -17.50 10.11
C LYS A 200 3.85 -16.27 9.98
N ALA A 201 4.09 -15.44 8.97
CA ALA A 201 3.25 -14.28 8.69
C ALA A 201 1.79 -14.67 8.43
N ARG A 202 1.54 -15.77 7.71
CA ARG A 202 0.17 -16.27 7.54
C ARG A 202 -0.46 -16.69 8.87
N MET A 203 0.30 -17.35 9.75
CA MET A 203 -0.18 -17.71 11.08
C MET A 203 -0.55 -16.47 11.91
N ASP A 204 0.31 -15.44 11.90
CA ASP A 204 0.05 -14.17 12.58
C ASP A 204 -1.20 -13.47 12.01
N MET A 205 -1.39 -13.49 10.67
CA MET A 205 -2.61 -12.99 10.03
C MET A 205 -3.86 -13.77 10.47
N PHE A 206 -3.79 -15.11 10.60
CA PHE A 206 -4.89 -15.90 11.14
C PHE A 206 -5.23 -15.47 12.56
N GLN A 207 -4.27 -15.21 13.41
CA GLN A 207 -4.49 -14.72 14.77
C GLN A 207 -5.13 -13.33 14.79
N ILE A 208 -4.67 -12.41 13.94
CA ILE A 208 -5.25 -11.06 13.85
C ILE A 208 -6.72 -11.12 13.41
N TYR A 209 -7.02 -11.83 12.34
CA TYR A 209 -8.40 -11.92 11.82
C TYR A 209 -9.34 -12.70 12.73
N SER A 210 -8.83 -13.56 13.61
CA SER A 210 -9.64 -14.34 14.56
C SER A 210 -10.18 -13.54 15.74
N GLN A 211 -9.62 -12.37 16.06
CA GLN A 211 -9.91 -11.63 17.31
C GLN A 211 -11.39 -11.29 17.54
N ASN A 212 -12.16 -11.11 16.46
CA ASN A 212 -13.58 -10.73 16.54
C ASN A 212 -14.55 -11.86 16.18
N LEU A 213 -14.06 -13.10 16.09
CA LEU A 213 -14.86 -14.25 15.69
C LEU A 213 -14.83 -15.32 16.80
N LYS A 214 -15.86 -16.16 16.86
CA LYS A 214 -15.91 -17.30 17.78
C LYS A 214 -15.50 -18.57 17.07
N PHE A 215 -14.56 -19.29 17.66
CA PHE A 215 -14.02 -20.54 17.13
C PHE A 215 -14.25 -21.69 18.09
N GLN A 216 -14.36 -22.90 17.54
CA GLN A 216 -14.22 -24.11 18.31
C GLN A 216 -12.74 -24.35 18.69
N ASN A 217 -12.52 -25.09 19.78
CA ASN A 217 -11.17 -25.36 20.30
C ASN A 217 -10.29 -26.22 19.36
N ASN A 218 -10.88 -26.80 18.32
CA ASN A 218 -10.20 -27.66 17.35
C ASN A 218 -9.61 -26.90 16.15
N VAL A 219 -9.76 -25.58 16.07
CA VAL A 219 -9.20 -24.79 14.95
C VAL A 219 -7.70 -24.59 15.17
N ASP A 220 -6.90 -25.21 14.33
CA ASP A 220 -5.44 -25.10 14.32
C ASP A 220 -4.97 -24.08 13.26
N PHE A 221 -4.62 -22.87 13.70
CA PHE A 221 -4.13 -21.81 12.81
C PHE A 221 -2.76 -22.14 12.20
N ALA A 222 -1.95 -22.95 12.86
CA ALA A 222 -0.67 -23.38 12.30
C ALA A 222 -0.88 -24.33 11.11
N GLU A 223 -1.87 -25.24 11.23
CA GLU A 223 -2.26 -26.09 10.11
C GLU A 223 -2.90 -25.30 8.97
N LEU A 224 -3.77 -24.33 9.27
CA LEU A 224 -4.33 -23.44 8.25
C LEU A 224 -3.23 -22.64 7.53
N ALA A 225 -2.23 -22.14 8.26
CA ALA A 225 -1.09 -21.44 7.67
C ALA A 225 -0.26 -22.35 6.73
N ARG A 226 -0.12 -23.65 7.04
CA ARG A 226 0.51 -24.61 6.13
C ARG A 226 -0.31 -24.86 4.87
N ARG A 227 -1.60 -25.07 5.01
CA ARG A 227 -2.51 -25.36 3.88
C ARG A 227 -2.77 -24.20 2.94
N THR A 228 -2.48 -22.98 3.37
CA THR A 228 -2.61 -21.75 2.59
C THR A 228 -1.29 -21.28 1.98
N GLU A 229 -0.38 -22.19 1.68
CA GLU A 229 0.85 -21.86 0.96
C GLU A 229 0.55 -21.13 -0.35
N GLY A 230 1.29 -20.04 -0.60
CA GLY A 230 1.09 -19.19 -1.79
C GLY A 230 -0.07 -18.19 -1.69
N TYR A 231 -0.82 -18.17 -0.60
CA TYR A 231 -1.87 -17.17 -0.38
C TYR A 231 -1.27 -15.81 -0.04
N SER A 232 -1.83 -14.76 -0.61
CA SER A 232 -1.58 -13.38 -0.20
C SER A 232 -2.33 -13.03 1.09
N GLY A 233 -2.02 -11.89 1.71
CA GLY A 233 -2.81 -11.39 2.84
C GLY A 233 -4.27 -11.10 2.47
N GLY A 234 -4.52 -10.68 1.22
CA GLY A 234 -5.86 -10.54 0.68
C GLY A 234 -6.61 -11.87 0.61
N ASP A 235 -5.95 -12.94 0.11
CA ASP A 235 -6.55 -14.28 0.04
C ASP A 235 -6.93 -14.81 1.42
N ILE A 236 -6.08 -14.57 2.44
CA ILE A 236 -6.35 -14.98 3.83
C ILE A 236 -7.55 -14.23 4.40
N ARG A 237 -7.62 -12.91 4.21
CA ARG A 237 -8.77 -12.11 4.63
C ARG A 237 -10.07 -12.62 3.98
N ASP A 238 -10.01 -12.87 2.69
CA ASP A 238 -11.17 -13.37 1.93
C ASP A 238 -11.55 -14.79 2.34
N LEU A 239 -10.59 -15.62 2.77
CA LEU A 239 -10.85 -16.94 3.34
C LEU A 239 -11.67 -16.81 4.64
N PHE A 240 -11.26 -15.95 5.57
CA PHE A 240 -12.00 -15.67 6.80
C PHE A 240 -13.41 -15.18 6.52
N GLN A 241 -13.54 -14.19 5.64
CA GLN A 241 -14.84 -13.63 5.27
C GLN A 241 -15.77 -14.69 4.66
N SER A 242 -15.26 -15.55 3.77
CA SER A 242 -16.04 -16.61 3.16
C SER A 242 -16.45 -17.69 4.16
N THR A 243 -15.57 -18.02 5.11
CA THR A 243 -15.87 -18.97 6.19
C THR A 243 -16.94 -18.40 7.11
N GLN A 244 -16.85 -17.13 7.49
CA GLN A 244 -17.89 -16.47 8.27
C GLN A 244 -19.25 -16.45 7.54
N ILE A 245 -19.24 -16.09 6.25
CA ILE A 245 -20.47 -16.08 5.44
C ILE A 245 -21.09 -17.48 5.36
N LYS A 246 -20.29 -18.54 5.24
CA LYS A 246 -20.77 -19.92 5.25
C LYS A 246 -21.51 -20.23 6.56
N VAL A 247 -20.89 -19.97 7.71
CA VAL A 247 -21.49 -20.24 9.02
C VAL A 247 -22.78 -19.45 9.24
N VAL A 248 -22.80 -18.17 8.83
CA VAL A 248 -24.01 -17.34 8.90
C VAL A 248 -25.10 -17.87 7.96
N ARG A 249 -24.77 -18.28 6.75
CA ARG A 249 -25.73 -18.90 5.81
C ARG A 249 -26.34 -20.17 6.39
N ASP A 250 -25.53 -21.05 6.98
CA ASP A 250 -25.98 -22.28 7.57
C ASP A 250 -26.93 -22.04 8.78
N PHE A 251 -26.63 -20.99 9.56
CA PHE A 251 -27.51 -20.50 10.63
C PHE A 251 -28.86 -20.02 10.08
N PHE A 252 -28.91 -19.24 9.01
CA PHE A 252 -30.17 -18.82 8.39
C PHE A 252 -30.96 -19.99 7.80
N GLN A 253 -30.31 -20.95 7.17
CA GLN A 253 -30.96 -22.12 6.57
C GLN A 253 -31.63 -23.02 7.62
N ARG A 254 -31.10 -23.05 8.85
CA ARG A 254 -31.72 -23.79 9.97
C ARG A 254 -32.97 -23.10 10.55
N GLY A 255 -33.36 -21.95 10.02
CA GLY A 255 -34.53 -21.19 10.49
C GLY A 255 -34.30 -20.42 11.80
N ALA A 256 -33.09 -20.41 12.33
CA ALA A 256 -32.74 -19.74 13.59
C ALA A 256 -32.72 -18.19 13.47
N ALA A 257 -32.77 -17.64 12.27
CA ALA A 257 -32.74 -16.19 12.04
C ALA A 257 -33.96 -15.43 12.58
N ASN A 258 -35.06 -16.11 12.88
CA ASN A 258 -36.28 -15.51 13.46
C ASN A 258 -36.18 -15.27 14.97
N ASP A 259 -35.20 -15.87 15.63
CA ASP A 259 -34.91 -15.66 17.05
C ASP A 259 -33.78 -14.64 17.19
N LEU A 260 -34.09 -13.43 17.66
CA LEU A 260 -33.15 -12.35 17.86
C LEU A 260 -32.05 -12.64 18.91
N ASN A 261 -32.26 -13.66 19.75
CA ASN A 261 -31.26 -14.10 20.73
C ASN A 261 -30.39 -15.26 20.24
N ALA A 262 -30.73 -15.87 19.11
CA ALA A 262 -29.95 -16.94 18.53
C ALA A 262 -28.66 -16.36 17.91
N ILE A 263 -27.55 -17.06 18.08
CA ILE A 263 -26.26 -16.71 17.52
C ILE A 263 -25.75 -17.85 16.63
N PRO A 264 -24.97 -17.54 15.56
CA PRO A 264 -24.33 -18.57 14.75
C PRO A 264 -23.40 -19.46 15.58
N ASP A 265 -23.26 -20.71 15.16
CA ASP A 265 -22.30 -21.63 15.75
C ASP A 265 -20.85 -21.08 15.64
N PRO A 266 -19.98 -21.46 16.59
CA PRO A 266 -18.54 -21.15 16.45
C PRO A 266 -17.95 -21.80 15.20
N ILE A 267 -17.09 -21.07 14.51
CA ILE A 267 -16.37 -21.54 13.31
C ILE A 267 -15.53 -22.79 13.64
N THR A 268 -15.58 -23.77 12.78
CA THR A 268 -14.85 -25.03 12.91
C THR A 268 -13.69 -25.14 11.91
N MET A 269 -12.80 -26.11 12.12
CA MET A 269 -11.76 -26.44 11.14
C MET A 269 -12.35 -26.90 9.82
N GLU A 270 -13.46 -27.68 9.84
CA GLU A 270 -14.17 -28.18 8.66
C GLU A 270 -14.75 -27.04 7.80
N ASP A 271 -15.20 -25.94 8.42
CA ASP A 271 -15.67 -24.75 7.71
C ASP A 271 -14.56 -24.15 6.85
N PHE A 272 -13.35 -24.01 7.39
CA PHE A 272 -12.18 -23.54 6.64
C PHE A 272 -11.79 -24.53 5.53
N GLU A 273 -11.74 -25.82 5.83
CA GLU A 273 -11.39 -26.86 4.86
C GLU A 273 -12.33 -26.85 3.66
N THR A 274 -13.63 -26.72 3.91
CA THR A 274 -14.63 -26.61 2.85
C THR A 274 -14.35 -25.45 1.89
N ILE A 275 -13.93 -24.29 2.43
CA ILE A 275 -13.63 -23.12 1.61
C ILE A 275 -12.28 -23.26 0.90
N ILE A 276 -11.26 -23.79 1.57
CA ILE A 276 -9.90 -23.96 1.01
C ILE A 276 -9.92 -24.92 -0.18
N ILE A 277 -10.68 -26.02 -0.14
CA ILE A 277 -10.79 -26.99 -1.25
C ILE A 277 -11.25 -26.31 -2.56
N GLY A 278 -12.15 -25.34 -2.45
CA GLY A 278 -12.68 -24.58 -3.60
C GLY A 278 -11.83 -23.40 -4.05
N ARG A 279 -10.73 -23.09 -3.35
CA ARG A 279 -9.89 -21.89 -3.61
C ARG A 279 -8.50 -22.24 -4.12
N ARG A 280 -8.02 -21.36 -4.99
CA ARG A 280 -6.62 -21.36 -5.41
C ARG A 280 -5.99 -20.03 -4.98
N PRO A 281 -4.64 -19.98 -4.76
CA PRO A 281 -3.94 -18.74 -4.59
C PRO A 281 -4.23 -17.77 -5.74
N SER A 282 -4.44 -16.50 -5.44
CA SER A 282 -4.73 -15.46 -6.44
C SER A 282 -3.49 -15.15 -7.31
N VAL A 283 -2.30 -15.50 -6.83
CA VAL A 283 -1.02 -15.25 -7.49
C VAL A 283 -0.42 -16.56 -8.00
N SER A 284 -0.19 -16.65 -9.31
CA SER A 284 0.44 -17.83 -9.91
C SER A 284 1.96 -17.85 -9.70
N GLN A 285 2.56 -19.04 -9.69
CA GLN A 285 4.01 -19.22 -9.58
C GLN A 285 4.79 -18.54 -10.72
N ASN A 286 4.21 -18.47 -11.93
CA ASN A 286 4.81 -17.78 -13.07
C ASN A 286 4.95 -16.27 -12.81
N ILE A 287 3.97 -15.66 -12.16
CA ILE A 287 4.02 -14.25 -11.77
C ILE A 287 5.07 -14.02 -10.69
N ILE A 288 5.17 -14.93 -9.70
CA ILE A 288 6.20 -14.86 -8.66
C ILE A 288 7.59 -14.90 -9.28
N LYS A 289 7.83 -15.86 -10.20
CA LYS A 289 9.10 -15.94 -10.94
C LYS A 289 9.42 -14.63 -11.66
N ARG A 290 8.42 -14.01 -12.31
CA ARG A 290 8.61 -12.74 -13.03
C ARG A 290 9.04 -11.59 -12.10
N TYR A 291 8.58 -11.56 -10.84
CA TYR A 291 9.09 -10.58 -9.86
C TYR A 291 10.56 -10.82 -9.53
N PHE A 292 10.97 -12.06 -9.33
CA PHE A 292 12.37 -12.38 -9.09
C PHE A 292 13.26 -12.03 -10.28
N ASP A 293 12.86 -12.39 -11.50
CA ASP A 293 13.61 -12.07 -12.71
C ASP A 293 13.76 -10.54 -12.89
N TRP A 294 12.70 -9.78 -12.57
CA TRP A 294 12.74 -8.32 -12.61
C TRP A 294 13.67 -7.74 -11.51
N ASP A 295 13.57 -8.22 -10.28
CA ASP A 295 14.43 -7.79 -9.17
C ASP A 295 15.92 -8.05 -9.48
N GLU A 296 16.24 -9.24 -9.98
CA GLU A 296 17.61 -9.61 -10.36
C GLU A 296 18.16 -8.69 -11.46
N SER A 297 17.34 -8.27 -12.42
CA SER A 297 17.79 -7.39 -13.51
C SER A 297 18.29 -6.02 -13.02
N PHE A 298 17.95 -5.61 -11.80
CA PHE A 298 18.38 -4.34 -11.19
C PHE A 298 19.36 -4.49 -10.02
N LYS A 299 19.69 -5.72 -9.61
CA LYS A 299 20.70 -5.95 -8.54
C LYS A 299 22.13 -5.77 -9.02
N ALA A 300 22.35 -5.89 -10.33
CA ALA A 300 23.68 -5.77 -10.96
C ALA A 300 24.11 -4.34 -11.30
N SER A 301 23.37 -3.33 -10.85
CA SER A 301 23.66 -1.92 -11.13
C SER A 301 24.00 -1.14 -9.85
#